data_95537e4a9435a5bc922a1959d53a02de
#
_entry.id   95537e4a9435a5bc922a1959d53a02de
#
_cell.length_a   1.000
_cell.length_b   1.000
_cell.length_c   1.000
_cell.angle_alpha   90.00
_cell.angle_beta   90.00
_cell.angle_gamma   90.00
#
_symmetry.space_group_name_H-M   'P 1'
#
loop_
_entity.id
_entity.type
_entity.pdbx_description
1 polymer ?
#
loop_
_entity_poly.entity_id
_entity_poly.type
_entity_poly.pdbx_seq_one_letter_code
_entity_poly.pdbx_strand_id
1 'polypeptide(L)'
;MNSMRVYGIKRTGSSRLEYSYTVEGEWSRFFEPDKLMWVEYSRPVDSVPDSVAVIPLIGNVIVLASIVDADIYVDELDRDFYESIPEFINGFEEIMPDHVHFKHGEIVHADKLIDNPLSDTEHEENLLFFSGGVDANFSLLTHLAERPALVTVWGADIPWDNKTNWENALKFNHEVAEKKAWIC
;
A
#
# COMPACT_ATOMS: atom_id res chain seq x y z
N MET A 1 -20.37 15.54 -5.57
CA MET A 1 -19.92 14.16 -5.72
C MET A 1 -18.44 14.15 -5.33
N ASN A 2 -18.04 13.26 -4.45
CA ASN A 2 -16.65 13.14 -4.06
C ASN A 2 -15.94 12.24 -5.08
N SER A 3 -14.81 12.65 -5.61
CA SER A 3 -14.05 11.82 -6.55
C SER A 3 -12.55 12.13 -6.50
N MET A 4 -11.75 11.11 -6.85
CA MET A 4 -10.34 11.25 -7.16
C MET A 4 -10.10 10.71 -8.56
N ARG A 5 -9.35 11.45 -9.38
CA ARG A 5 -8.85 10.91 -10.65
C ARG A 5 -7.33 10.91 -10.65
N VAL A 6 -6.78 9.73 -10.86
CA VAL A 6 -5.33 9.53 -11.06
C VAL A 6 -5.07 9.57 -12.56
N TYR A 7 -4.13 10.42 -12.98
CA TYR A 7 -3.84 10.63 -14.40
C TYR A 7 -2.35 10.50 -14.76
N GLY A 8 -1.53 10.12 -13.80
CA GLY A 8 -0.11 9.88 -14.07
C GLY A 8 0.65 9.30 -12.90
N ILE A 9 1.61 8.45 -13.23
CA ILE A 9 2.58 7.87 -12.31
C ILE A 9 3.96 8.17 -12.85
N LYS A 10 4.72 8.98 -12.11
CA LYS A 10 6.10 9.32 -12.46
C LYS A 10 7.06 8.48 -11.64
N ARG A 11 8.00 7.85 -12.32
CA ARG A 11 9.13 7.15 -11.71
C ARG A 11 10.29 8.13 -11.54
N THR A 12 10.73 8.32 -10.31
CA THR A 12 11.83 9.25 -9.97
C THR A 12 12.99 8.44 -9.39
N GLY A 13 14.13 8.49 -10.06
CA GLY A 13 15.16 7.48 -9.81
C GLY A 13 14.65 6.10 -10.21
N SER A 14 15.22 5.03 -9.66
CA SER A 14 14.79 3.65 -9.95
C SER A 14 13.76 3.10 -8.96
N SER A 15 13.51 3.77 -7.83
CA SER A 15 12.81 3.18 -6.68
C SER A 15 11.59 3.97 -6.19
N ARG A 16 11.30 5.13 -6.77
CA ARG A 16 10.24 6.03 -6.28
C ARG A 16 9.14 6.23 -7.31
N LEU A 17 7.89 6.11 -6.84
CA LEU A 17 6.66 6.41 -7.57
C LEU A 17 6.06 7.69 -7.02
N GLU A 18 5.76 8.64 -7.89
CA GLU A 18 5.08 9.91 -7.58
C GLU A 18 3.76 9.97 -8.36
N TYR A 19 2.67 10.29 -7.68
CA TYR A 19 1.33 10.22 -8.26
C TYR A 19 0.79 11.60 -8.59
N SER A 20 0.27 11.75 -9.81
CA SER A 20 -0.47 12.91 -10.25
C SER A 20 -1.95 12.62 -10.22
N TYR A 21 -2.72 13.40 -9.44
CA TYR A 21 -4.15 13.20 -9.26
C TYR A 21 -4.88 14.50 -8.99
N THR A 22 -6.19 14.49 -9.16
CA THR A 22 -7.09 15.55 -8.72
C THR A 22 -8.09 14.97 -7.73
N VAL A 23 -8.52 15.78 -6.77
CA VAL A 23 -9.56 15.42 -5.79
C VAL A 23 -10.64 16.46 -5.84
N GLU A 24 -11.89 16.02 -5.97
CA GLU A 24 -13.07 16.88 -6.02
C GLU A 24 -14.04 16.57 -4.89
N GLY A 25 -14.80 17.57 -4.46
CA GLY A 25 -15.80 17.42 -3.42
C GLY A 25 -15.23 17.65 -2.01
N GLU A 26 -16.06 17.31 -1.00
CA GLU A 26 -15.72 17.62 0.40
C GLU A 26 -14.54 16.83 0.95
N TRP A 27 -14.23 15.68 0.40
CA TRP A 27 -13.09 14.89 0.87
C TRP A 27 -11.74 15.49 0.47
N SER A 28 -11.72 16.47 -0.45
CA SER A 28 -10.50 17.23 -0.80
C SER A 28 -9.82 17.87 0.43
N ARG A 29 -10.58 18.13 1.48
CA ARG A 29 -10.06 18.65 2.76
C ARG A 29 -9.06 17.74 3.46
N PHE A 30 -9.01 16.46 3.13
CA PHE A 30 -8.05 15.49 3.67
C PHE A 30 -6.73 15.46 2.89
N PHE A 31 -6.66 16.18 1.78
CA PHE A 31 -5.49 16.24 0.92
C PHE A 31 -4.90 17.64 0.94
N GLU A 32 -3.58 17.73 1.13
CA GLU A 32 -2.89 19.01 1.05
C GLU A 32 -2.55 19.30 -0.41
N PRO A 33 -3.03 20.42 -1.00
CA PRO A 33 -2.92 20.69 -2.44
C PRO A 33 -1.47 20.71 -2.97
N ASP A 34 -0.52 21.09 -2.10
CA ASP A 34 0.89 21.24 -2.46
C ASP A 34 1.75 20.02 -2.07
N LYS A 35 1.14 18.98 -1.49
CA LYS A 35 1.84 17.76 -1.13
C LYS A 35 1.63 16.67 -2.16
N LEU A 36 2.74 16.22 -2.68
CA LEU A 36 2.80 15.09 -3.60
C LEU A 36 2.63 13.77 -2.82
N MET A 37 1.71 12.92 -3.23
CA MET A 37 1.71 11.53 -2.79
C MET A 37 2.81 10.76 -3.52
N TRP A 38 3.58 10.00 -2.77
CA TRP A 38 4.65 9.18 -3.30
C TRP A 38 4.93 7.97 -2.41
N VAL A 39 5.52 6.96 -3.00
CA VAL A 39 6.09 5.80 -2.29
C VAL A 39 7.51 5.56 -2.81
N GLU A 40 8.40 5.12 -1.94
CA GLU A 40 9.77 4.78 -2.28
C GLU A 40 10.12 3.40 -1.72
N TYR A 41 10.75 2.59 -2.54
CA TYR A 41 11.09 1.22 -2.23
C TYR A 41 12.60 1.07 -2.08
N SER A 42 13.05 0.04 -1.37
CA SER A 42 14.46 -0.36 -1.32
C SER A 42 14.92 -1.09 -2.59
N ARG A 43 13.99 -1.43 -3.49
CA ARG A 43 14.24 -2.12 -4.76
C ARG A 43 13.79 -1.29 -5.95
N PRO A 44 14.37 -1.52 -7.16
CA PRO A 44 13.91 -0.85 -8.37
C PRO A 44 12.46 -1.18 -8.72
N VAL A 45 11.73 -0.17 -9.20
CA VAL A 45 10.32 -0.27 -9.65
C VAL A 45 10.14 0.17 -11.11
N ASP A 46 11.22 0.33 -11.86
CA ASP A 46 11.17 0.81 -13.24
C ASP A 46 10.37 -0.10 -14.17
N SER A 47 10.41 -1.41 -13.93
CA SER A 47 9.72 -2.43 -14.72
C SER A 47 8.30 -2.73 -14.26
N VAL A 48 7.86 -2.15 -13.13
CA VAL A 48 6.51 -2.38 -12.60
C VAL A 48 5.49 -1.69 -13.52
N PRO A 49 4.48 -2.40 -14.07
CA PRO A 49 3.47 -1.80 -14.94
C PRO A 49 2.60 -0.78 -14.17
N ASP A 50 2.03 0.19 -14.86
CA ASP A 50 1.23 1.26 -14.23
C ASP A 50 -0.01 0.69 -13.52
N SER A 51 -0.60 -0.38 -14.04
CA SER A 51 -1.71 -1.11 -13.42
C SER A 51 -1.40 -1.66 -12.02
N VAL A 52 -0.14 -1.98 -11.74
CA VAL A 52 0.34 -2.42 -10.42
C VAL A 52 0.90 -1.22 -9.62
N ALA A 53 1.61 -0.32 -10.29
CA ALA A 53 2.23 0.83 -9.65
C ALA A 53 1.21 1.81 -9.02
N VAL A 54 -0.06 1.80 -9.45
CA VAL A 54 -1.14 2.61 -8.87
C VAL A 54 -1.68 2.05 -7.55
N ILE A 55 -1.50 0.76 -7.29
CA ILE A 55 -2.04 0.05 -6.12
C ILE A 55 -1.68 0.72 -4.78
N PRO A 56 -0.43 1.14 -4.53
CA PRO A 56 -0.07 1.79 -3.27
C PRO A 56 -0.84 3.09 -3.01
N LEU A 57 -1.15 3.87 -4.04
CA LEU A 57 -2.01 5.05 -3.89
C LEU A 57 -3.43 4.64 -3.50
N ILE A 58 -4.03 3.71 -4.26
CA ILE A 58 -5.40 3.25 -4.01
C ILE A 58 -5.50 2.66 -2.59
N GLY A 59 -4.57 1.77 -2.20
CA GLY A 59 -4.54 1.17 -0.87
C GLY A 59 -4.50 2.19 0.28
N ASN A 60 -3.84 3.34 0.06
CA ASN A 60 -3.79 4.41 1.07
C ASN A 60 -5.09 5.22 1.17
N VAL A 61 -5.89 5.31 0.13
CA VAL A 61 -7.06 6.21 0.11
C VAL A 61 -8.40 5.49 0.08
N ILE A 62 -8.44 4.21 -0.25
CA ILE A 62 -9.67 3.47 -0.54
C ILE A 62 -10.61 3.37 0.67
N VAL A 63 -10.07 3.15 1.87
CA VAL A 63 -10.87 3.09 3.10
C VAL A 63 -11.53 4.45 3.38
N LEU A 64 -10.75 5.53 3.24
CA LEU A 64 -11.31 6.88 3.37
C LEU A 64 -12.34 7.17 2.29
N ALA A 65 -12.06 6.78 1.04
CA ALA A 65 -13.01 6.95 -0.08
C ALA A 65 -14.35 6.25 0.22
N SER A 66 -14.29 5.02 0.74
CA SER A 66 -15.48 4.27 1.13
C SER A 66 -16.29 4.96 2.24
N ILE A 67 -15.62 5.51 3.26
CA ILE A 67 -16.28 6.19 4.39
C ILE A 67 -16.95 7.51 3.96
N VAL A 68 -16.35 8.24 3.02
CA VAL A 68 -16.85 9.55 2.58
C VAL A 68 -17.69 9.49 1.28
N ASP A 69 -18.07 8.30 0.85
CA ASP A 69 -18.82 8.07 -0.38
C ASP A 69 -18.15 8.72 -1.60
N ALA A 70 -16.89 8.41 -1.82
CA ALA A 70 -16.10 8.89 -2.95
C ALA A 70 -15.82 7.80 -3.97
N ASP A 71 -15.57 8.21 -5.21
CA ASP A 71 -15.16 7.36 -6.33
C ASP A 71 -13.69 7.62 -6.70
N ILE A 72 -12.95 6.58 -7.05
CA ILE A 72 -11.57 6.64 -7.51
C ILE A 72 -11.53 6.20 -8.97
N TYR A 73 -10.98 7.03 -9.84
CA TYR A 73 -10.85 6.76 -11.27
C TYR A 73 -9.39 6.60 -11.66
N VAL A 74 -9.06 5.51 -12.36
CA VAL A 74 -7.72 5.18 -12.86
C VAL A 74 -7.80 4.70 -14.31
N ASP A 75 -6.73 4.85 -15.07
CA ASP A 75 -6.68 4.41 -16.46
C ASP A 75 -6.55 2.87 -16.54
N GLU A 76 -5.66 2.30 -15.76
CA GLU A 76 -5.40 0.86 -15.73
C GLU A 76 -5.24 0.36 -14.29
N LEU A 77 -5.74 -0.85 -14.02
CA LEU A 77 -5.62 -1.50 -12.71
C LEU A 77 -5.40 -3.01 -12.88
N ASP A 78 -4.61 -3.58 -12.00
CA ASP A 78 -4.47 -5.02 -11.89
C ASP A 78 -5.82 -5.67 -11.54
N ARG A 79 -6.16 -6.75 -12.26
CA ARG A 79 -7.45 -7.42 -12.09
C ARG A 79 -7.60 -8.07 -10.72
N ASP A 80 -6.57 -8.78 -10.26
CA ASP A 80 -6.63 -9.50 -8.98
C ASP A 80 -6.79 -8.53 -7.82
N PHE A 81 -6.08 -7.39 -7.87
CA PHE A 81 -6.26 -6.33 -6.90
C PHE A 81 -7.68 -5.73 -6.96
N TYR A 82 -8.19 -5.44 -8.16
CA TYR A 82 -9.54 -4.91 -8.32
C TYR A 82 -10.60 -5.85 -7.74
N GLU A 83 -10.50 -7.14 -8.02
CA GLU A 83 -11.43 -8.16 -7.53
C GLU A 83 -11.34 -8.38 -6.01
N SER A 84 -10.20 -8.06 -5.39
CA SER A 84 -10.01 -8.15 -3.94
C SER A 84 -10.61 -6.98 -3.14
N ILE A 85 -10.92 -5.84 -3.79
CA ILE A 85 -11.40 -4.63 -3.13
C ILE A 85 -12.65 -4.84 -2.26
N PRO A 86 -13.70 -5.56 -2.72
CA PRO A 86 -14.89 -5.75 -1.89
C PRO A 86 -14.60 -6.50 -0.59
N GLU A 87 -13.76 -7.53 -0.62
CA GLU A 87 -13.37 -8.29 0.57
C GLU A 87 -12.55 -7.43 1.53
N PHE A 88 -11.64 -6.62 1.00
CA PHE A 88 -10.85 -5.68 1.78
C PHE A 88 -11.73 -4.66 2.52
N ILE A 89 -12.71 -4.06 1.85
CA ILE A 89 -13.64 -3.10 2.47
C ILE A 89 -14.52 -3.77 3.52
N ASN A 90 -15.06 -4.95 3.24
CA ASN A 90 -15.84 -5.72 4.21
C ASN A 90 -15.02 -6.03 5.48
N GLY A 91 -13.75 -6.40 5.34
CA GLY A 91 -12.87 -6.64 6.49
C GLY A 91 -12.65 -5.38 7.33
N PHE A 92 -12.55 -4.20 6.73
CA PHE A 92 -12.48 -2.93 7.48
C PHE A 92 -13.80 -2.60 8.18
N GLU A 93 -14.94 -2.85 7.53
CA GLU A 93 -16.26 -2.61 8.13
C GLU A 93 -16.47 -3.47 9.39
N GLU A 94 -16.02 -4.75 9.39
CA GLU A 94 -16.13 -5.64 10.54
C GLU A 94 -15.36 -5.17 11.78
N ILE A 95 -14.26 -4.45 11.61
CA ILE A 95 -13.42 -3.96 12.71
C ILE A 95 -13.71 -2.52 13.13
N MET A 96 -14.49 -1.79 12.34
CA MET A 96 -14.84 -0.39 12.63
C MET A 96 -16.11 -0.33 13.53
N PRO A 97 -16.26 0.76 14.31
CA PRO A 97 -17.47 0.97 15.11
C PRO A 97 -18.73 1.05 14.24
N ASP A 98 -19.87 0.53 14.73
CA ASP A 98 -21.16 0.47 14.03
C ASP A 98 -21.68 1.80 13.46
N HIS A 99 -21.17 2.93 13.93
CA HIS A 99 -21.55 4.26 13.44
C HIS A 99 -20.72 4.73 12.23
N VAL A 100 -19.70 4.00 11.85
CA VAL A 100 -18.94 4.26 10.62
C VAL A 100 -19.59 3.49 9.49
N HIS A 101 -20.08 4.21 8.48
CA HIS A 101 -20.72 3.60 7.33
C HIS A 101 -19.77 3.57 6.15
N PHE A 102 -19.72 2.44 5.50
CA PHE A 102 -18.92 2.22 4.30
C PHE A 102 -19.81 2.22 3.05
N LYS A 103 -19.28 2.76 1.97
CA LYS A 103 -19.90 2.65 0.66
C LYS A 103 -19.81 1.20 0.20
N HIS A 104 -20.96 0.63 -0.15
CA HIS A 104 -21.03 -0.66 -0.83
C HIS A 104 -21.12 -0.48 -2.34
N GLY A 105 -20.57 -1.42 -3.09
CA GLY A 105 -20.53 -1.39 -4.53
C GLY A 105 -19.19 -0.91 -5.09
N GLU A 106 -19.21 -0.41 -6.30
CA GLU A 106 -17.99 -0.02 -6.99
C GLU A 106 -17.46 1.32 -6.45
N ILE A 107 -16.22 1.29 -5.95
CA ILE A 107 -15.52 2.47 -5.43
C ILE A 107 -14.40 2.87 -6.39
N VAL A 108 -13.73 1.89 -6.99
CA VAL A 108 -12.66 2.10 -7.95
C VAL A 108 -13.14 1.78 -9.35
N HIS A 109 -12.98 2.75 -10.25
CA HIS A 109 -13.37 2.67 -11.66
C HIS A 109 -12.09 2.69 -12.49
N ALA A 110 -11.77 1.56 -13.12
CA ALA A 110 -10.63 1.42 -14.03
C ALA A 110 -11.12 1.41 -15.48
N ASP A 111 -10.51 2.20 -16.36
CA ASP A 111 -10.83 2.17 -17.79
C ASP A 111 -10.44 0.81 -18.41
N LYS A 112 -9.37 0.17 -17.85
CA LYS A 112 -8.96 -1.18 -18.23
C LYS A 112 -8.51 -1.99 -17.02
N LEU A 113 -8.93 -3.25 -16.96
CA LEU A 113 -8.37 -4.25 -16.05
C LEU A 113 -7.30 -5.05 -16.79
N ILE A 114 -6.11 -5.14 -16.18
CA ILE A 114 -4.94 -5.78 -16.75
C ILE A 114 -4.67 -7.07 -15.99
N ASP A 115 -4.54 -8.17 -16.73
CA ASP A 115 -4.06 -9.43 -16.18
C ASP A 115 -2.52 -9.36 -16.13
N ASN A 116 -1.96 -9.22 -14.94
CA ASN A 116 -0.53 -9.28 -14.72
C ASN A 116 -0.19 -10.68 -14.23
N PRO A 117 0.19 -11.63 -15.12
CA PRO A 117 0.55 -12.96 -14.66
C PRO A 117 1.71 -12.81 -13.67
N LEU A 118 1.53 -13.36 -12.49
CA LEU A 118 2.66 -13.57 -11.58
C LEU A 118 3.70 -14.31 -12.39
N SER A 119 4.87 -13.71 -12.55
CA SER A 119 5.94 -14.41 -13.27
C SER A 119 6.13 -15.74 -12.57
N ASP A 120 6.12 -16.86 -13.33
CA ASP A 120 6.54 -18.19 -12.87
C ASP A 120 8.02 -18.16 -12.50
N THR A 121 8.41 -17.25 -11.64
CA THR A 121 9.74 -17.24 -11.05
C THR A 121 9.72 -18.33 -9.99
N GLU A 122 10.64 -19.27 -10.10
CA GLU A 122 10.85 -20.39 -9.15
C GLU A 122 11.13 -19.94 -7.70
N HIS A 123 10.92 -18.66 -7.40
CA HIS A 123 11.14 -18.03 -6.10
C HIS A 123 9.88 -17.30 -5.63
N GLU A 124 8.97 -18.04 -5.02
CA GLU A 124 7.95 -17.44 -4.15
C GLU A 124 8.67 -16.87 -2.93
N GLU A 125 8.95 -15.57 -2.95
CA GLU A 125 9.42 -14.86 -1.76
C GLU A 125 8.23 -14.52 -0.88
N ASN A 126 8.10 -15.15 0.27
CA ASN A 126 7.15 -14.74 1.27
C ASN A 126 7.58 -13.40 1.88
N LEU A 127 6.66 -12.43 1.95
CA LEU A 127 6.88 -11.13 2.56
C LEU A 127 6.14 -11.06 3.91
N LEU A 128 6.80 -10.54 4.92
CA LEU A 128 6.20 -10.28 6.21
C LEU A 128 6.37 -8.81 6.60
N PHE A 129 5.26 -8.09 6.80
CA PHE A 129 5.32 -6.77 7.38
C PHE A 129 5.83 -6.84 8.81
N PHE A 130 6.93 -6.13 9.08
CA PHE A 130 7.64 -6.24 10.34
C PHE A 130 7.93 -4.85 10.94
N SER A 131 7.17 -4.50 11.96
CA SER A 131 7.36 -3.26 12.73
C SER A 131 8.30 -3.43 13.94
N GLY A 132 8.65 -4.67 14.30
CA GLY A 132 9.41 -4.99 15.51
C GLY A 132 8.55 -5.10 16.79
N GLY A 133 7.23 -4.88 16.69
CA GLY A 133 6.28 -5.05 17.80
C GLY A 133 6.01 -6.52 18.16
N VAL A 134 5.21 -6.75 19.19
CA VAL A 134 4.92 -8.11 19.70
C VAL A 134 4.27 -8.99 18.64
N ASP A 135 3.24 -8.46 17.94
CA ASP A 135 2.50 -9.21 16.93
C ASP A 135 3.38 -9.54 15.72
N ALA A 136 4.20 -8.58 15.27
CA ALA A 136 5.16 -8.81 14.19
C ALA A 136 6.18 -9.90 14.55
N ASN A 137 6.69 -9.90 15.79
CA ASN A 137 7.59 -10.94 16.27
C ASN A 137 6.89 -12.30 16.40
N PHE A 138 5.64 -12.34 16.88
CA PHE A 138 4.85 -13.57 16.93
C PHE A 138 4.64 -14.14 15.54
N SER A 139 4.22 -13.31 14.58
CA SER A 139 4.05 -13.71 13.18
C SER A 139 5.37 -14.23 12.59
N LEU A 140 6.48 -13.55 12.80
CA LEU A 140 7.80 -14.01 12.33
C LEU A 140 8.14 -15.39 12.91
N LEU A 141 7.95 -15.60 14.21
CA LEU A 141 8.28 -16.88 14.85
C LEU A 141 7.39 -18.03 14.35
N THR A 142 6.11 -17.72 14.06
CA THR A 142 5.16 -18.69 13.53
C THR A 142 5.50 -19.12 12.11
N HIS A 143 5.98 -18.19 11.28
CA HIS A 143 6.32 -18.39 9.86
C HIS A 143 7.82 -18.49 9.59
N LEU A 144 8.63 -18.72 10.62
CA LEU A 144 10.10 -18.75 10.49
C LEU A 144 10.60 -19.82 9.50
N ALA A 145 9.88 -20.94 9.39
CA ALA A 145 10.23 -22.02 8.47
C ALA A 145 10.06 -21.61 6.98
N GLU A 146 9.20 -20.64 6.70
CA GLU A 146 8.94 -20.10 5.36
C GLU A 146 10.01 -19.09 4.93
N ARG A 147 10.85 -18.65 5.85
CA ARG A 147 11.96 -17.72 5.62
C ARG A 147 11.51 -16.40 4.96
N PRO A 148 10.53 -15.69 5.53
CA PRO A 148 9.98 -14.51 4.89
C PRO A 148 10.99 -13.36 4.85
N ALA A 149 10.95 -12.57 3.77
CA ALA A 149 11.61 -11.29 3.71
C ALA A 149 10.86 -10.27 4.57
N LEU A 150 11.58 -9.54 5.43
CA LEU A 150 10.97 -8.55 6.31
C LEU A 150 10.78 -7.21 5.61
N VAL A 151 9.55 -6.71 5.62
CA VAL A 151 9.17 -5.42 5.04
C VAL A 151 8.80 -4.44 6.14
N THR A 152 9.45 -3.29 6.20
CA THR A 152 9.16 -2.22 7.16
C THR A 152 8.73 -0.96 6.42
N VAL A 153 7.65 -0.33 6.86
CA VAL A 153 7.09 0.88 6.23
C VAL A 153 7.40 2.11 7.08
N TRP A 154 8.06 3.11 6.48
CA TRP A 154 8.26 4.41 7.09
C TRP A 154 7.10 5.34 6.75
N GLY A 155 6.60 6.07 7.73
CA GLY A 155 5.44 6.96 7.59
C GLY A 155 4.12 6.33 8.07
N ALA A 156 4.15 5.03 8.47
CA ALA A 156 3.04 4.39 9.15
C ALA A 156 3.14 4.61 10.67
N ASP A 157 3.78 3.69 11.41
CA ASP A 157 3.92 3.78 12.87
C ASP A 157 4.95 4.84 13.30
N ILE A 158 5.97 5.08 12.48
CA ILE A 158 7.00 6.08 12.75
C ILE A 158 6.76 7.29 11.85
N PRO A 159 6.46 8.48 12.43
CA PRO A 159 6.25 9.69 11.66
C PRO A 159 7.41 9.99 10.71
N TRP A 160 7.09 10.49 9.52
CA TRP A 160 8.06 10.76 8.46
C TRP A 160 9.19 11.72 8.86
N ASP A 161 8.92 12.65 9.77
CA ASP A 161 9.88 13.62 10.30
C ASP A 161 10.75 13.06 11.43
N ASN A 162 10.45 11.85 11.95
CA ASN A 162 11.20 11.22 13.03
C ASN A 162 12.25 10.25 12.51
N LYS A 163 13.27 10.81 11.85
CA LYS A 163 14.36 10.04 11.25
C LYS A 163 15.15 9.20 12.26
N THR A 164 15.36 9.71 13.47
CA THR A 164 16.11 8.99 14.50
C THR A 164 15.40 7.70 14.91
N ASN A 165 14.09 7.74 15.12
CA ASN A 165 13.34 6.53 15.45
C ASN A 165 13.29 5.55 14.27
N TRP A 166 13.23 6.05 13.05
CA TRP A 166 13.32 5.21 11.86
C TRP A 166 14.65 4.47 11.77
N GLU A 167 15.77 5.17 11.92
CA GLU A 167 17.11 4.57 11.90
C GLU A 167 17.28 3.50 12.99
N ASN A 168 16.75 3.76 14.19
CA ASN A 168 16.78 2.79 15.30
C ASN A 168 15.93 1.55 14.98
N ALA A 169 14.73 1.72 14.42
CA ALA A 169 13.87 0.62 14.03
C ALA A 169 14.51 -0.23 12.93
N LEU A 170 15.07 0.41 11.89
CA LEU A 170 15.79 -0.30 10.84
C LEU A 170 16.96 -1.12 11.38
N LYS A 171 17.77 -0.53 12.26
CA LYS A 171 18.88 -1.24 12.88
C LYS A 171 18.41 -2.49 13.62
N PHE A 172 17.36 -2.36 14.44
CA PHE A 172 16.78 -3.49 15.16
C PHE A 172 16.26 -4.56 14.20
N ASN A 173 15.52 -4.15 13.16
CA ASN A 173 14.95 -5.08 12.19
C ASN A 173 16.04 -5.81 11.38
N HIS A 174 17.13 -5.13 11.04
CA HIS A 174 18.30 -5.78 10.45
C HIS A 174 18.93 -6.83 11.38
N GLU A 175 19.12 -6.51 12.66
CA GLU A 175 19.65 -7.47 13.63
C GLU A 175 18.74 -8.71 13.79
N VAL A 176 17.41 -8.52 13.71
CA VAL A 176 16.45 -9.64 13.72
C VAL A 176 16.56 -10.45 12.44
N ALA A 177 16.62 -9.79 11.29
CA ALA A 177 16.74 -10.45 9.99
C ALA A 177 18.02 -11.29 9.89
N GLU A 178 19.16 -10.76 10.35
CA GLU A 178 20.44 -11.50 10.39
C GLU A 178 20.40 -12.74 11.27
N LYS A 179 19.65 -12.69 12.39
CA LYS A 179 19.59 -13.78 13.37
C LYS A 179 18.50 -14.82 13.08
N LYS A 180 17.41 -14.43 12.46
CA LYS A 180 16.19 -15.24 12.37
C LYS A 180 15.59 -15.37 10.98
N ALA A 181 15.79 -14.39 10.12
CA ALA A 181 15.24 -14.35 8.77
C ALA A 181 16.36 -14.07 7.76
N TRP A 182 16.01 -13.97 6.50
CA TRP A 182 16.96 -13.64 5.43
C TRP A 182 16.73 -12.20 5.00
N ILE A 183 17.82 -11.46 4.85
CA ILE A 183 17.78 -10.08 4.37
C ILE A 183 17.47 -10.09 2.88
N CYS A 184 16.46 -9.33 2.48
CA CYS A 184 16.24 -8.88 1.10
C CYS A 184 16.95 -7.55 0.85
#